data_6d5a5a6d2ef595c1dfcb99da65954055
#
_entry.id   6d5a5a6d2ef595c1dfcb99da65954055
#
_cell.length_a   1.000
_cell.length_b   1.000
_cell.length_c   1.000
_cell.angle_alpha   90.00
_cell.angle_beta   90.00
_cell.angle_gamma   90.00
#
_symmetry.space_group_name_H-M   'P 1'
#
loop_
_entity.id
_entity.type
_entity.pdbx_description
1 polymer ?
#
loop_
_entity_poly.entity_id
_entity_poly.type
_entity_poly.pdbx_seq_one_letter_code
_entity_poly.pdbx_strand_id
1 'polypeptide(L)'
;MDSCIFCKIAAGAIPAKLIYQDEQVIAFHDINPAAPVHFLIVPREHLPTLAESSDKHQALLGKMMLLAPKLAQQLGAGYEDATNGPSGGFKALINTGPDGGQEVYHLHLHVMGGQRPWKGQH
;
A
#
# COMPACT_ATOMS: atom_id res chain seq x y z
N MET A 1 -7.66 -7.11 -18.54
CA MET A 1 -7.30 -6.13 -17.53
C MET A 1 -7.79 -4.73 -17.82
N ASP A 2 -8.56 -4.59 -18.90
CA ASP A 2 -9.04 -3.27 -19.31
C ASP A 2 -9.96 -2.62 -18.27
N SER A 3 -10.66 -3.44 -17.48
CA SER A 3 -11.55 -2.93 -16.44
C SER A 3 -10.87 -2.68 -15.09
N CYS A 4 -9.59 -3.05 -14.95
CA CYS A 4 -8.89 -2.88 -13.67
C CYS A 4 -8.41 -1.44 -13.50
N ILE A 5 -8.95 -0.75 -12.49
CA ILE A 5 -8.61 0.64 -12.24
C ILE A 5 -7.12 0.81 -11.89
N PHE A 6 -6.52 -0.15 -11.16
CA PHE A 6 -5.11 -0.04 -10.79
C PHE A 6 -4.20 -0.33 -11.97
N CYS A 7 -4.61 -1.21 -12.89
CA CYS A 7 -3.88 -1.38 -14.15
C CYS A 7 -3.89 -0.08 -14.96
N LYS A 8 -5.02 0.62 -14.97
CA LYS A 8 -5.15 1.89 -15.69
C LYS A 8 -4.29 2.97 -15.05
N ILE A 9 -4.23 3.02 -13.73
CA ILE A 9 -3.36 3.98 -13.02
C ILE A 9 -1.90 3.68 -13.34
N ALA A 10 -1.51 2.41 -13.29
CA ALA A 10 -0.14 2.00 -13.57
C ALA A 10 0.28 2.32 -15.01
N ALA A 11 -0.67 2.25 -15.94
CA ALA A 11 -0.42 2.58 -17.34
C ALA A 11 -0.49 4.08 -17.63
N GLY A 12 -0.86 4.90 -16.63
CA GLY A 12 -1.00 6.34 -16.83
C GLY A 12 -2.29 6.75 -17.52
N ALA A 13 -3.24 5.83 -17.69
CA ALA A 13 -4.50 6.09 -18.38
C ALA A 13 -5.49 6.86 -17.50
N ILE A 14 -5.35 6.76 -16.18
CA ILE A 14 -6.18 7.47 -15.21
C ILE A 14 -5.23 8.21 -14.26
N PRO A 15 -5.52 9.49 -13.96
CA PRO A 15 -4.65 10.24 -13.05
C PRO A 15 -4.74 9.73 -11.62
N ALA A 16 -3.63 9.83 -10.89
CA ALA A 16 -3.56 9.50 -9.48
C ALA A 16 -2.47 10.37 -8.85
N LYS A 17 -2.56 10.57 -7.54
CA LYS A 17 -1.52 11.33 -6.83
C LYS A 17 -0.37 10.38 -6.52
N LEU A 18 0.59 10.32 -7.45
CA LEU A 18 1.70 9.39 -7.37
C LEU A 18 2.69 9.80 -6.28
N ILE A 19 3.22 8.80 -5.58
CA ILE A 19 4.24 8.94 -4.56
C ILE A 19 5.55 8.36 -5.06
N TYR A 20 5.48 7.23 -5.76
CA TYR A 20 6.65 6.49 -6.20
C TYR A 20 6.28 5.62 -7.38
N GLN A 21 7.21 5.41 -8.29
CA GLN A 21 7.01 4.42 -9.35
C GLN A 21 8.35 3.94 -9.87
N ASP A 22 8.37 2.68 -10.27
CA ASP A 22 9.48 2.10 -11.01
C ASP A 22 8.90 1.08 -11.98
N GLU A 23 9.76 0.21 -12.54
CA GLU A 23 9.33 -0.75 -13.55
C GLU A 23 8.46 -1.87 -13.00
N GLN A 24 8.42 -2.06 -11.69
CA GLN A 24 7.69 -3.17 -11.07
C GLN A 24 6.52 -2.75 -10.21
N VAL A 25 6.59 -1.59 -9.58
CA VAL A 25 5.57 -1.14 -8.62
C VAL A 25 5.25 0.33 -8.82
N ILE A 26 4.09 0.71 -8.31
CA ILE A 26 3.64 2.09 -8.27
C ILE A 26 2.96 2.32 -6.92
N ALA A 27 3.14 3.50 -6.36
CA ALA A 27 2.49 3.87 -5.11
C ALA A 27 1.79 5.21 -5.29
N PHE A 28 0.59 5.33 -4.70
CA PHE A 28 -0.22 6.53 -4.82
C PHE A 28 -1.13 6.68 -3.61
N HIS A 29 -1.56 7.91 -3.36
CA HIS A 29 -2.46 8.21 -2.24
C HIS A 29 -3.83 7.57 -2.46
N ASP A 30 -4.41 7.01 -1.39
CA ASP A 30 -5.77 6.49 -1.46
C ASP A 30 -6.74 7.67 -1.63
N ILE A 31 -7.69 7.54 -2.54
CA ILE A 31 -8.65 8.61 -2.82
C ILE A 31 -9.66 8.79 -1.68
N ASN A 32 -9.87 7.73 -0.89
CA ASN A 32 -10.74 7.76 0.29
C ASN A 32 -9.94 7.38 1.54
N PRO A 33 -9.06 8.28 2.01
CA PRO A 33 -8.13 7.90 3.07
C PRO A 33 -8.83 7.63 4.39
N ALA A 34 -8.38 6.57 5.07
CA ALA A 34 -8.86 6.19 6.41
C ALA A 34 -7.95 6.72 7.51
N ALA A 35 -6.89 7.45 7.15
CA ALA A 35 -5.90 7.98 8.08
C ALA A 35 -5.29 9.23 7.48
N PRO A 36 -4.62 10.09 8.28
CA PRO A 36 -3.95 11.28 7.75
C PRO A 36 -2.94 10.96 6.64
N VAL A 37 -2.25 9.82 6.76
CA VAL A 37 -1.43 9.28 5.69
C VAL A 37 -2.01 7.94 5.32
N HIS A 38 -2.42 7.77 4.07
CA HIS A 38 -2.98 6.51 3.59
C HIS A 38 -2.64 6.38 2.12
N PHE A 39 -1.76 5.44 1.81
CA PHE A 39 -1.37 5.21 0.42
C PHE A 39 -1.35 3.72 0.12
N LEU A 40 -1.31 3.43 -1.16
CA LEU A 40 -1.32 2.06 -1.67
C LEU A 40 -0.02 1.80 -2.43
N ILE A 41 0.52 0.61 -2.27
CA ILE A 41 1.63 0.13 -3.08
C ILE A 41 1.09 -1.03 -3.89
N VAL A 42 1.15 -0.94 -5.21
CA VAL A 42 0.61 -1.96 -6.10
C VAL A 42 1.65 -2.42 -7.10
N PRO A 43 1.66 -3.71 -7.46
CA PRO A 43 2.51 -4.18 -8.54
C PRO A 43 1.92 -3.73 -9.87
N ARG A 44 2.77 -3.50 -10.86
CA ARG A 44 2.28 -3.22 -12.22
C ARG A 44 1.68 -4.47 -12.84
N GLU A 45 2.24 -5.62 -12.51
CA GLU A 45 1.68 -6.91 -12.91
C GLU A 45 0.28 -7.06 -12.29
N HIS A 46 -0.68 -7.50 -13.08
CA HIS A 46 -2.03 -7.73 -12.55
C HIS A 46 -2.07 -9.06 -11.81
N LEU A 47 -1.89 -8.99 -10.50
CA LEU A 47 -2.03 -10.13 -9.59
C LEU A 47 -3.27 -9.85 -8.75
N PRO A 48 -4.38 -10.59 -8.95
CA PRO A 48 -5.64 -10.20 -8.33
C PRO A 48 -5.62 -10.22 -6.79
N THR A 49 -5.05 -11.28 -6.20
CA THR A 49 -5.02 -11.40 -4.73
C THR A 49 -3.70 -11.98 -4.26
N LEU A 50 -3.44 -11.78 -2.97
CA LEU A 50 -2.28 -12.40 -2.33
C LEU A 50 -2.38 -13.93 -2.37
N ALA A 51 -3.61 -14.47 -2.33
CA ALA A 51 -3.81 -15.92 -2.35
C ALA A 51 -3.32 -16.57 -3.65
N GLU A 52 -3.21 -15.80 -4.73
CA GLU A 52 -2.76 -16.28 -6.03
C GLU A 52 -1.27 -16.07 -6.24
N SER A 53 -0.58 -15.50 -5.25
CA SER A 53 0.86 -15.33 -5.35
C SER A 53 1.57 -16.68 -5.21
N SER A 54 2.78 -16.75 -5.74
CA SER A 54 3.60 -17.94 -5.69
C SER A 54 5.06 -17.54 -5.46
N ASP A 55 5.96 -18.51 -5.45
CA ASP A 55 7.38 -18.28 -5.21
C ASP A 55 7.98 -17.25 -6.19
N LYS A 56 7.45 -17.17 -7.41
CA LYS A 56 7.94 -16.20 -8.39
C LYS A 56 7.66 -14.75 -7.98
N HIS A 57 6.76 -14.54 -7.05
CA HIS A 57 6.42 -13.20 -6.55
C HIS A 57 7.19 -12.81 -5.29
N GLN A 58 8.08 -13.67 -4.81
CA GLN A 58 8.78 -13.44 -3.54
C GLN A 58 9.56 -12.12 -3.55
N ALA A 59 10.32 -11.87 -4.60
CA ALA A 59 11.10 -10.63 -4.69
C ALA A 59 10.19 -9.41 -4.81
N LEU A 60 9.10 -9.52 -5.58
CA LEU A 60 8.15 -8.43 -5.76
C LEU A 60 7.47 -8.08 -4.44
N LEU A 61 6.97 -9.07 -3.72
CA LEU A 61 6.29 -8.84 -2.44
C LEU A 61 7.24 -8.27 -1.40
N GLY A 62 8.49 -8.78 -1.35
CA GLY A 62 9.51 -8.23 -0.47
C GLY A 62 9.80 -6.78 -0.78
N LYS A 63 9.88 -6.43 -2.05
CA LYS A 63 10.10 -5.05 -2.47
C LYS A 63 8.95 -4.14 -2.01
N MET A 64 7.72 -4.59 -2.19
CA MET A 64 6.55 -3.82 -1.76
C MET A 64 6.59 -3.57 -0.24
N MET A 65 6.88 -4.62 0.53
CA MET A 65 6.95 -4.50 1.99
C MET A 65 8.06 -3.56 2.44
N LEU A 66 9.20 -3.58 1.79
CA LEU A 66 10.33 -2.72 2.15
C LEU A 66 10.12 -1.27 1.72
N LEU A 67 9.30 -1.03 0.71
CA LEU A 67 8.93 0.32 0.31
C LEU A 67 8.02 1.00 1.32
N ALA A 68 7.22 0.22 2.05
CA ALA A 68 6.25 0.79 3.00
C ALA A 68 6.92 1.71 4.03
N PRO A 69 7.95 1.29 4.79
CA PRO A 69 8.57 2.20 5.73
C PRO A 69 9.28 3.38 5.08
N LYS A 70 9.87 3.19 3.90
CA LYS A 70 10.56 4.28 3.21
C LYS A 70 9.60 5.38 2.80
N LEU A 71 8.47 5.00 2.21
CA LEU A 71 7.48 5.96 1.75
C LEU A 71 6.72 6.58 2.92
N ALA A 72 6.44 5.79 3.97
CA ALA A 72 5.82 6.31 5.18
C ALA A 72 6.69 7.40 5.81
N GLN A 73 8.00 7.19 5.87
CA GLN A 73 8.94 8.18 6.39
C GLN A 73 8.87 9.48 5.58
N GLN A 74 8.84 9.37 4.26
CA GLN A 74 8.75 10.55 3.38
C GLN A 74 7.47 11.34 3.60
N LEU A 75 6.40 10.66 3.97
CA LEU A 75 5.08 11.28 4.12
C LEU A 75 4.77 11.68 5.56
N GLY A 76 5.73 11.55 6.46
CA GLY A 76 5.55 11.99 7.84
C GLY A 76 4.91 10.96 8.77
N ALA A 77 4.83 9.70 8.34
CA ALA A 77 4.28 8.61 9.15
C ALA A 77 5.34 7.59 9.53
N GLY A 78 6.61 7.98 9.54
CA GLY A 78 7.69 7.09 9.90
C GLY A 78 7.72 6.79 11.40
N TYR A 79 8.26 5.61 11.71
CA TYR A 79 8.48 5.20 13.09
C TYR A 79 9.81 5.75 13.60
N GLU A 80 9.82 6.21 14.84
CA GLU A 80 11.03 6.65 15.52
C GLU A 80 11.14 5.99 16.88
N ASP A 81 12.35 5.53 17.22
CA ASP A 81 12.67 5.07 18.56
C ASP A 81 13.36 6.23 19.28
N ALA A 82 12.56 7.17 19.76
CA ALA A 82 13.05 8.39 20.36
C ALA A 82 13.42 8.20 21.83
N THR A 83 14.07 9.21 22.42
CA THR A 83 14.50 9.19 23.83
C THR A 83 13.35 8.86 24.79
N ASN A 84 12.15 9.33 24.47
CA ASN A 84 10.97 9.09 25.30
C ASN A 84 10.19 7.85 24.88
N GLY A 85 10.82 6.96 24.11
CA GLY A 85 10.21 5.73 23.64
C GLY A 85 9.74 5.82 22.20
N PRO A 86 9.06 4.77 21.73
CA PRO A 86 8.61 4.73 20.33
C PRO A 86 7.59 5.81 20.02
N SER A 87 7.70 6.40 18.83
CA SER A 87 6.75 7.41 18.36
C SER A 87 6.52 7.26 16.86
N GLY A 88 5.41 7.80 16.39
CA GLY A 88 5.03 7.72 14.99
C GLY A 88 4.67 6.31 14.58
N GLY A 89 4.80 6.03 13.29
CA GLY A 89 4.58 4.70 12.76
C GLY A 89 3.34 4.58 11.90
N PHE A 90 3.14 3.37 11.40
CA PHE A 90 2.08 3.08 10.44
C PHE A 90 1.67 1.62 10.57
N LYS A 91 0.52 1.29 10.02
CA LYS A 91 0.17 -0.13 9.84
C LYS A 91 0.13 -0.43 8.35
N ALA A 92 0.50 -1.65 8.01
CA ALA A 92 0.50 -2.12 6.64
C ALA A 92 -0.35 -3.38 6.58
N LEU A 93 -1.26 -3.46 5.59
CA LEU A 93 -2.12 -4.62 5.46
C LEU A 93 -2.50 -4.87 4.01
N ILE A 94 -2.84 -6.11 3.72
CA ILE A 94 -3.36 -6.56 2.43
C ILE A 94 -4.68 -7.27 2.69
N ASN A 95 -5.75 -6.80 2.04
CA ASN A 95 -7.04 -7.46 2.09
C ASN A 95 -7.09 -8.53 1.00
N THR A 96 -7.58 -9.71 1.32
CA THR A 96 -7.65 -10.83 0.39
C THR A 96 -9.06 -11.43 0.38
N GLY A 97 -9.71 -11.38 -0.77
CA GLY A 97 -11.02 -11.97 -0.96
C GLY A 97 -12.14 -11.21 -0.25
N PRO A 98 -13.38 -11.69 -0.42
CA PRO A 98 -14.55 -11.01 0.19
C PRO A 98 -14.49 -10.98 1.72
N ASP A 99 -14.08 -12.08 2.33
CA ASP A 99 -14.00 -12.16 3.79
C ASP A 99 -12.87 -11.34 4.36
N GLY A 100 -11.89 -10.99 3.53
CA GLY A 100 -10.80 -10.10 3.90
C GLY A 100 -11.09 -8.62 3.61
N GLY A 101 -12.25 -8.34 3.03
CA GLY A 101 -12.63 -6.97 2.72
C GLY A 101 -12.02 -6.41 1.45
N GLN A 102 -11.57 -7.26 0.54
CA GLN A 102 -10.97 -6.79 -0.72
C GLN A 102 -12.06 -6.26 -1.64
N GLU A 103 -11.86 -5.03 -2.12
CA GLU A 103 -12.82 -4.39 -3.03
C GLU A 103 -12.31 -4.33 -4.47
N VAL A 104 -11.03 -4.03 -4.65
CA VAL A 104 -10.41 -4.01 -5.99
C VAL A 104 -9.53 -5.25 -6.12
N TYR A 105 -9.79 -6.07 -7.15
CA TYR A 105 -9.06 -7.32 -7.36
C TYR A 105 -7.81 -7.10 -8.20
N HIS A 106 -6.93 -6.34 -7.63
CA HIS A 106 -5.56 -6.11 -8.03
C HIS A 106 -4.80 -5.91 -6.72
N LEU A 107 -3.88 -6.81 -6.41
CA LEU A 107 -3.14 -6.80 -5.14
C LEU A 107 -2.69 -5.39 -4.77
N HIS A 108 -2.98 -4.99 -3.55
CA HIS A 108 -2.50 -3.69 -3.07
C HIS A 108 -2.22 -3.75 -1.57
N LEU A 109 -1.10 -3.13 -1.22
CA LEU A 109 -0.67 -3.02 0.17
C LEU A 109 -1.10 -1.65 0.67
N HIS A 110 -2.01 -1.63 1.64
CA HIS A 110 -2.40 -0.40 2.32
C HIS A 110 -1.33 -0.03 3.34
N VAL A 111 -0.94 1.24 3.35
CA VAL A 111 -0.07 1.78 4.40
C VAL A 111 -0.80 2.98 4.99
N MET A 112 -1.09 2.92 6.28
CA MET A 112 -1.87 3.94 6.97
C MET A 112 -1.15 4.40 8.22
N GLY A 113 -0.98 5.71 8.38
CA GLY A 113 -0.25 6.25 9.51
C GLY A 113 -0.62 7.69 9.78
N GLY A 114 0.21 8.35 10.56
CA GLY A 114 -0.07 9.64 11.11
C GLY A 114 -0.77 9.46 12.44
N GLN A 115 -1.56 10.42 12.87
CA GLN A 115 -2.27 10.30 14.13
C GLN A 115 -3.23 9.11 14.05
N ARG A 116 -3.14 8.23 15.04
CA ARG A 116 -3.87 6.95 15.05
C ARG A 116 -5.40 7.16 15.13
N PRO A 117 -6.13 6.87 14.04
CA PRO A 117 -7.58 7.07 14.01
C PRO A 117 -8.40 5.84 14.43
N TRP A 118 -7.77 4.67 14.56
CA TRP A 118 -8.45 3.41 14.82
C TRP A 118 -8.25 2.96 16.27
N LYS A 119 -8.68 3.74 17.21
CA LYS A 119 -8.53 3.40 18.63
C LYS A 119 -9.20 2.05 18.93
N GLY A 120 -8.43 1.17 19.60
CA GLY A 120 -8.92 -0.15 19.97
C GLY A 120 -9.03 -1.16 18.86
N GLN A 121 -8.61 -0.83 17.65
CA GLN A 121 -8.58 -1.75 16.50
C GLN A 121 -7.15 -2.07 16.10
N HIS A 122 -6.91 -3.30 15.74
CA HIS A 122 -5.57 -3.77 15.40
C HIS A 122 -5.54 -4.57 14.13
#